data_ac61bfa1d68c39070f36ebac80356d77
#
_entry.id   ac61bfa1d68c39070f36ebac80356d77
#
_cell.length_a   1.000
_cell.length_b   1.000
_cell.length_c   1.000
_cell.angle_alpha   90.00
_cell.angle_beta   90.00
_cell.angle_gamma   90.00
#
_symmetry.space_group_name_H-M   'P 1'
#
loop_
_entity.id
_entity.type
_entity.pdbx_description
1 polymer ?
#
loop_
_entity_poly.entity_id
_entity_poly.type
_entity_poly.pdbx_seq_one_letter_code
_entity_poly.pdbx_strand_id
1 'polypeptide(L)'
;VGTKFIGWQKQLKGKSIQKEIENKLSKLLKQKITIYGSGRTDAGVHALEQSAHFDTKLNIKEVKKLIKSLNFFLNPKKISIINIYKRKKQFHARYSVKERIYKYFIINRLAAPTLENERAWHIRKKLDIKLLKEGAKKLVGTHDFSTFRASNCYAKSPVKKINKIKVKNLDKKIQIEFRSKSFLRNQVRSMVG
;
A
#
# COMPACT_ATOMS: atom_id res chain seq x y z
N VAL A 1 -9.79 -2.05 0.18
CA VAL A 1 -10.14 -0.63 0.36
C VAL A 1 -9.78 -0.21 1.77
N GLY A 2 -8.93 0.83 1.94
CA GLY A 2 -8.36 1.20 3.25
C GLY A 2 -9.16 2.16 4.10
N THR A 3 -10.19 2.81 3.56
CA THR A 3 -10.91 3.93 4.18
C THR A 3 -11.35 3.69 5.62
N LYS A 4 -11.86 2.49 5.94
CA LYS A 4 -12.38 2.15 7.28
C LYS A 4 -11.34 1.50 8.20
N PHE A 5 -10.06 1.50 7.81
CA PHE A 5 -8.97 0.86 8.54
C PHE A 5 -7.92 1.86 9.00
N ILE A 6 -7.35 1.61 10.17
CA ILE A 6 -6.21 2.37 10.71
C ILE A 6 -4.88 2.07 9.96
N GLY A 7 -4.96 1.39 8.83
CA GLY A 7 -3.87 0.95 7.98
C GLY A 7 -3.70 -0.58 7.96
N TRP A 8 -2.57 -1.00 7.41
CA TRP A 8 -2.23 -2.42 7.31
C TRP A 8 -1.93 -3.04 8.68
N GLN A 9 -1.00 -2.44 9.43
CA GLN A 9 -0.40 -3.03 10.62
C GLN A 9 -1.39 -3.17 11.78
N LYS A 10 -1.41 -4.36 12.40
CA LYS A 10 -2.12 -4.60 13.66
C LYS A 10 -1.64 -3.65 14.75
N GLN A 11 -2.58 -3.04 15.46
CA GLN A 11 -2.35 -2.12 16.58
C GLN A 11 -3.24 -2.53 17.76
N LEU A 12 -2.95 -1.98 18.95
CA LEU A 12 -3.72 -2.25 20.16
C LEU A 12 -5.19 -1.84 20.00
N LYS A 13 -5.43 -0.63 19.50
CA LYS A 13 -6.78 -0.10 19.23
C LYS A 13 -7.05 0.02 17.73
N GLY A 14 -8.30 -0.13 17.31
CA GLY A 14 -8.76 0.05 15.94
C GLY A 14 -8.71 -1.21 15.07
N LYS A 15 -9.34 -1.10 13.88
CA LYS A 15 -9.44 -2.17 12.90
C LYS A 15 -8.31 -2.06 11.89
N SER A 16 -7.47 -3.07 11.77
CA SER A 16 -6.40 -3.14 10.77
C SER A 16 -6.65 -4.28 9.79
N ILE A 17 -6.16 -4.13 8.56
CA ILE A 17 -6.32 -5.14 7.51
C ILE A 17 -5.63 -6.46 7.91
N GLN A 18 -4.42 -6.37 8.48
CA GLN A 18 -3.67 -7.52 8.97
C GLN A 18 -4.48 -8.33 10.01
N LYS A 19 -5.04 -7.66 11.03
CA LYS A 19 -5.84 -8.34 12.10
C LYS A 19 -7.06 -9.05 11.54
N GLU A 20 -7.74 -8.42 10.56
CA GLU A 20 -8.93 -9.03 9.94
C GLU A 20 -8.58 -10.31 9.17
N ILE A 21 -7.48 -10.31 8.42
CA ILE A 21 -7.03 -11.49 7.66
C ILE A 21 -6.51 -12.56 8.62
N GLU A 22 -5.67 -12.21 9.62
CA GLU A 22 -5.14 -13.13 10.64
C GLU A 22 -6.26 -13.88 11.36
N ASN A 23 -7.29 -13.15 11.81
CA ASN A 23 -8.43 -13.74 12.53
C ASN A 23 -9.18 -14.78 11.68
N LYS A 24 -9.39 -14.49 10.39
CA LYS A 24 -10.11 -15.40 9.50
C LYS A 24 -9.26 -16.60 9.07
N LEU A 25 -7.99 -16.38 8.74
CA LEU A 25 -7.05 -17.48 8.48
C LEU A 25 -6.90 -18.39 9.68
N SER A 26 -6.71 -17.84 10.88
CA SER A 26 -6.54 -18.65 12.10
C SER A 26 -7.77 -19.50 12.39
N LYS A 27 -8.98 -18.94 12.17
CA LYS A 27 -10.23 -19.70 12.33
C LYS A 27 -10.37 -20.83 11.31
N LEU A 28 -10.10 -20.56 10.03
CA LEU A 28 -10.24 -21.54 8.96
C LEU A 28 -9.20 -22.66 9.04
N LEU A 29 -7.98 -22.33 9.44
CA LEU A 29 -6.88 -23.30 9.55
C LEU A 29 -6.77 -23.92 10.95
N LYS A 30 -7.65 -23.55 11.89
CA LYS A 30 -7.67 -24.01 13.30
C LYS A 30 -6.29 -23.93 13.97
N GLN A 31 -5.49 -22.92 13.62
CA GLN A 31 -4.18 -22.63 14.22
C GLN A 31 -3.93 -21.12 14.25
N LYS A 32 -3.15 -20.65 15.24
CA LYS A 32 -2.75 -19.24 15.33
C LYS A 32 -1.87 -18.88 14.13
N ILE A 33 -2.33 -17.94 13.29
CA ILE A 33 -1.60 -17.43 12.13
C ILE A 33 -1.17 -15.98 12.37
N THR A 34 0.08 -15.70 12.06
CA THR A 34 0.62 -14.33 11.98
C THR A 34 0.97 -14.04 10.52
N ILE A 35 0.59 -12.86 10.03
CA ILE A 35 0.83 -12.44 8.63
C ILE A 35 1.87 -11.33 8.59
N TYR A 36 2.82 -11.45 7.67
CA TYR A 36 3.86 -10.46 7.42
C TYR A 36 3.65 -9.82 6.05
N GLY A 37 3.31 -8.54 6.02
CA GLY A 37 3.11 -7.77 4.79
C GLY A 37 4.42 -7.31 4.15
N SER A 38 4.42 -7.14 2.84
CA SER A 38 5.57 -6.61 2.08
C SER A 38 5.84 -5.14 2.39
N GLY A 39 4.82 -4.38 2.78
CA GLY A 39 4.90 -2.99 3.20
C GLY A 39 3.78 -2.64 4.16
N ARG A 40 3.98 -1.56 4.92
CA ARG A 40 2.94 -0.96 5.76
C ARG A 40 2.28 0.16 4.98
N THR A 41 0.97 0.24 5.04
CA THR A 41 0.19 1.37 4.55
C THR A 41 -0.43 2.10 5.73
N ASP A 42 -0.51 3.42 5.63
CA ASP A 42 -1.12 4.26 6.66
C ASP A 42 -2.65 4.17 6.64
N ALA A 43 -3.31 4.78 7.61
CA ALA A 43 -4.77 4.83 7.68
C ALA A 43 -5.36 5.40 6.38
N GLY A 44 -6.44 4.79 5.92
CA GLY A 44 -7.15 5.21 4.71
C GLY A 44 -6.50 4.78 3.38
N VAL A 45 -5.24 4.37 3.36
CA VAL A 45 -4.54 4.00 2.12
C VAL A 45 -5.10 2.71 1.53
N HIS A 46 -5.44 2.76 0.25
CA HIS A 46 -5.89 1.61 -0.53
C HIS A 46 -4.71 0.80 -1.08
N ALA A 47 -4.93 -0.46 -1.39
CA ALA A 47 -3.98 -1.27 -2.15
C ALA A 47 -4.73 -2.03 -3.25
N LEU A 48 -4.24 -1.95 -4.48
CA LEU A 48 -4.68 -2.83 -5.57
C LEU A 48 -4.21 -4.25 -5.29
N GLU A 49 -2.91 -4.37 -4.91
CA GLU A 49 -2.29 -5.63 -4.52
C GLU A 49 -1.31 -5.38 -3.37
N GLN A 50 -1.46 -6.14 -2.30
CA GLN A 50 -0.52 -6.16 -1.18
C GLN A 50 -0.04 -7.60 -1.01
N SER A 51 1.24 -7.84 -1.22
CA SER A 51 1.83 -9.14 -0.95
C SER A 51 2.05 -9.34 0.55
N ALA A 52 1.72 -10.52 1.03
CA ALA A 52 1.96 -10.92 2.41
C ALA A 52 2.29 -12.41 2.46
N HIS A 53 2.90 -12.88 3.53
CA HIS A 53 3.08 -14.31 3.77
C HIS A 53 2.68 -14.68 5.20
N PHE A 54 2.41 -15.94 5.37
CA PHE A 54 2.27 -16.59 6.67
C PHE A 54 2.89 -17.98 6.61
N ASP A 55 3.30 -18.48 7.75
CA ASP A 55 3.78 -19.83 7.89
C ASP A 55 2.70 -20.73 8.48
N THR A 56 2.65 -21.99 8.02
CA THR A 56 1.73 -23.00 8.51
C THR A 56 2.40 -24.38 8.45
N LYS A 57 2.09 -25.22 9.45
CA LYS A 57 2.48 -26.63 9.45
C LYS A 57 1.53 -27.48 8.57
N LEU A 58 0.37 -26.94 8.19
CA LEU A 58 -0.62 -27.64 7.41
C LEU A 58 -0.23 -27.70 5.93
N ASN A 59 -0.43 -28.84 5.32
CA ASN A 59 -0.36 -28.96 3.86
C ASN A 59 -1.71 -28.55 3.26
N ILE A 60 -1.79 -27.32 2.77
CA ILE A 60 -3.01 -26.77 2.18
C ILE A 60 -3.17 -27.33 0.76
N LYS A 61 -3.95 -28.41 0.60
CA LYS A 61 -4.22 -29.04 -0.71
C LYS A 61 -5.21 -28.20 -1.54
N GLU A 62 -6.29 -27.72 -0.93
CA GLU A 62 -7.40 -27.02 -1.61
C GLU A 62 -7.28 -25.49 -1.52
N VAL A 63 -6.23 -24.92 -2.15
CA VAL A 63 -5.97 -23.47 -2.11
C VAL A 63 -7.15 -22.64 -2.63
N LYS A 64 -7.81 -23.08 -3.70
CA LYS A 64 -9.00 -22.38 -4.27
C LYS A 64 -10.15 -22.31 -3.27
N LYS A 65 -10.40 -23.40 -2.52
CA LYS A 65 -11.43 -23.45 -1.48
C LYS A 65 -11.10 -22.50 -0.33
N LEU A 66 -9.83 -22.46 0.09
CA LEU A 66 -9.37 -21.50 1.11
C LEU A 66 -9.59 -20.06 0.66
N ILE A 67 -9.25 -19.70 -0.59
CA ILE A 67 -9.48 -18.36 -1.16
C ILE A 67 -10.98 -18.02 -1.13
N LYS A 68 -11.85 -18.93 -1.58
CA LYS A 68 -13.31 -18.74 -1.56
C LYS A 68 -13.83 -18.49 -0.13
N SER A 69 -13.40 -19.32 0.83
CA SER A 69 -13.81 -19.19 2.23
C SER A 69 -13.31 -17.89 2.87
N LEU A 70 -12.06 -17.48 2.59
CA LEU A 70 -11.53 -16.20 3.07
C LEU A 70 -12.33 -15.04 2.50
N ASN A 71 -12.59 -15.03 1.19
CA ASN A 71 -13.29 -13.95 0.52
C ASN A 71 -14.75 -13.85 0.96
N PHE A 72 -15.42 -14.96 1.26
CA PHE A 72 -16.75 -14.94 1.84
C PHE A 72 -16.82 -14.09 3.13
N PHE A 73 -15.82 -14.19 4.00
CA PHE A 73 -15.78 -13.41 5.25
C PHE A 73 -15.16 -12.02 5.10
N LEU A 74 -14.27 -11.80 4.12
CA LEU A 74 -13.49 -10.58 4.00
C LEU A 74 -14.06 -9.57 3.00
N ASN A 75 -14.77 -10.03 1.95
CA ASN A 75 -15.36 -9.14 0.95
C ASN A 75 -16.37 -8.13 1.53
N PRO A 76 -17.24 -8.49 2.49
CA PRO A 76 -18.10 -7.50 3.15
C PRO A 76 -17.32 -6.37 3.85
N LYS A 77 -16.05 -6.64 4.22
CA LYS A 77 -15.11 -5.67 4.81
C LYS A 77 -14.26 -4.96 3.75
N LYS A 78 -14.56 -5.16 2.45
CA LYS A 78 -13.81 -4.60 1.32
C LYS A 78 -12.33 -5.03 1.29
N ILE A 79 -12.06 -6.26 1.72
CA ILE A 79 -10.77 -6.94 1.61
C ILE A 79 -11.00 -8.16 0.71
N SER A 80 -10.12 -8.36 -0.28
CA SER A 80 -10.15 -9.52 -1.17
C SER A 80 -8.79 -10.21 -1.21
N ILE A 81 -8.79 -11.52 -1.10
CA ILE A 81 -7.62 -12.37 -1.34
C ILE A 81 -7.63 -12.75 -2.82
N ILE A 82 -6.67 -12.24 -3.58
CA ILE A 82 -6.59 -12.44 -5.02
C ILE A 82 -6.02 -13.84 -5.31
N ASN A 83 -4.88 -14.14 -4.70
CA ASN A 83 -4.19 -15.41 -4.89
C ASN A 83 -3.45 -15.86 -3.63
N ILE A 84 -3.21 -17.16 -3.51
CA ILE A 84 -2.36 -17.76 -2.50
C ILE A 84 -1.40 -18.71 -3.21
N TYR A 85 -0.09 -18.59 -2.94
CA TYR A 85 0.96 -19.40 -3.54
C TYR A 85 1.84 -20.03 -2.47
N LYS A 86 2.19 -21.31 -2.63
CA LYS A 86 3.24 -21.94 -1.84
C LYS A 86 4.60 -21.35 -2.22
N ARG A 87 5.43 -21.04 -1.23
CA ARG A 87 6.77 -20.48 -1.42
C ARG A 87 7.81 -21.31 -0.67
N LYS A 88 9.09 -21.16 -1.05
CA LYS A 88 10.22 -21.76 -0.32
C LYS A 88 10.30 -21.18 1.10
N LYS A 89 10.82 -21.94 2.06
CA LYS A 89 10.91 -21.55 3.48
C LYS A 89 11.66 -20.24 3.71
N GLN A 90 12.62 -19.91 2.84
CA GLN A 90 13.42 -18.67 2.93
C GLN A 90 12.66 -17.41 2.46
N PHE A 91 11.49 -17.58 1.83
CA PHE A 91 10.72 -16.43 1.33
C PHE A 91 10.19 -15.59 2.50
N HIS A 92 10.44 -14.27 2.44
CA HIS A 92 9.87 -13.33 3.39
C HIS A 92 9.29 -12.12 2.63
N ALA A 93 7.97 -11.89 2.71
CA ALA A 93 7.28 -10.87 1.92
C ALA A 93 7.92 -9.48 2.04
N ARG A 94 8.43 -9.10 3.21
CA ARG A 94 9.05 -7.78 3.43
C ARG A 94 10.45 -7.67 2.82
N TYR A 95 11.26 -8.73 2.92
CA TYR A 95 12.68 -8.69 2.51
C TYR A 95 12.89 -9.15 1.08
N SER A 96 12.02 -10.02 0.56
CA SER A 96 12.05 -10.50 -0.83
C SER A 96 11.41 -9.52 -1.83
N VAL A 97 10.98 -8.33 -1.38
CA VAL A 97 10.40 -7.30 -2.25
C VAL A 97 11.42 -6.82 -3.26
N LYS A 98 11.03 -6.86 -4.52
CA LYS A 98 11.79 -6.27 -5.63
C LYS A 98 11.47 -4.79 -5.79
N GLU A 99 10.19 -4.44 -5.77
CA GLU A 99 9.72 -3.07 -5.97
C GLU A 99 8.38 -2.84 -5.24
N ARG A 100 8.17 -1.59 -4.80
CA ARG A 100 6.89 -1.06 -4.32
C ARG A 100 6.44 0.05 -5.24
N ILE A 101 5.17 0.03 -5.60
CA ILE A 101 4.57 1.02 -6.49
C ILE A 101 3.47 1.74 -5.73
N TYR A 102 3.60 3.07 -5.63
CA TYR A 102 2.56 3.93 -5.08
C TYR A 102 1.99 4.79 -6.19
N LYS A 103 0.66 4.87 -6.26
CA LYS A 103 -0.06 5.76 -7.17
C LYS A 103 -0.83 6.77 -6.34
N TYR A 104 -0.55 8.03 -6.54
CA TYR A 104 -1.28 9.14 -5.95
C TYR A 104 -2.16 9.77 -7.01
N PHE A 105 -3.43 10.01 -6.68
CA PHE A 105 -4.38 10.60 -7.60
C PHE A 105 -4.79 11.99 -7.13
N ILE A 106 -4.82 12.95 -8.05
CA ILE A 106 -5.26 14.31 -7.82
C ILE A 106 -6.39 14.60 -8.80
N ILE A 107 -7.52 15.11 -8.29
CA ILE A 107 -8.60 15.66 -9.10
C ILE A 107 -8.38 17.17 -9.15
N ASN A 108 -8.00 17.67 -10.33
CA ASN A 108 -7.67 19.08 -10.53
C ASN A 108 -8.77 19.80 -11.31
N ARG A 109 -9.80 20.22 -10.62
CA ARG A 109 -10.95 20.96 -11.16
C ARG A 109 -11.67 21.74 -10.07
N LEU A 110 -12.54 22.69 -10.45
CA LEU A 110 -13.32 23.49 -9.50
C LEU A 110 -14.31 22.63 -8.72
N ALA A 111 -15.12 21.82 -9.43
CA ALA A 111 -16.15 20.98 -8.81
C ALA A 111 -15.52 19.82 -8.03
N ALA A 112 -16.01 19.59 -6.80
CA ALA A 112 -15.54 18.51 -5.94
C ALA A 112 -15.83 17.13 -6.55
N PRO A 113 -14.94 16.13 -6.36
CA PRO A 113 -15.20 14.77 -6.75
C PRO A 113 -16.22 14.12 -5.78
N THR A 114 -17.14 13.36 -6.33
CA THR A 114 -18.11 12.57 -5.54
C THR A 114 -17.75 11.07 -5.56
N LEU A 115 -17.52 10.50 -6.74
CA LEU A 115 -17.17 9.08 -6.92
C LEU A 115 -15.74 8.75 -6.46
N GLU A 116 -14.81 9.68 -6.65
CA GLU A 116 -13.41 9.55 -6.23
C GLU A 116 -13.14 10.06 -4.82
N ASN A 117 -14.18 10.44 -4.07
CA ASN A 117 -14.02 10.84 -2.69
C ASN A 117 -13.26 9.76 -1.89
N GLU A 118 -12.31 10.16 -1.04
CA GLU A 118 -11.40 9.29 -0.29
C GLU A 118 -10.38 8.49 -1.14
N ARG A 119 -10.38 8.67 -2.48
CA ARG A 119 -9.44 7.99 -3.40
C ARG A 119 -8.51 8.92 -4.15
N ALA A 120 -8.81 10.22 -4.14
CA ALA A 120 -8.01 11.25 -4.79
C ALA A 120 -8.01 12.54 -3.97
N TRP A 121 -6.92 13.28 -4.06
CA TRP A 121 -6.83 14.61 -3.46
C TRP A 121 -7.47 15.62 -4.40
N HIS A 122 -8.41 16.40 -3.90
CA HIS A 122 -9.07 17.47 -4.66
C HIS A 122 -8.29 18.77 -4.52
N ILE A 123 -7.83 19.32 -5.65
CA ILE A 123 -7.15 20.62 -5.73
C ILE A 123 -7.90 21.50 -6.76
N ARG A 124 -8.46 22.60 -6.30
CA ARG A 124 -9.23 23.54 -7.14
C ARG A 124 -8.33 24.40 -8.03
N LYS A 125 -7.21 24.88 -7.49
CA LYS A 125 -6.24 25.71 -8.24
C LYS A 125 -5.63 24.87 -9.35
N LYS A 126 -5.61 25.42 -10.57
CA LYS A 126 -5.00 24.76 -11.74
C LYS A 126 -3.53 24.45 -11.46
N LEU A 127 -3.14 23.20 -11.66
CA LEU A 127 -1.76 22.72 -11.50
C LEU A 127 -1.05 22.74 -12.86
N ASP A 128 0.21 23.15 -12.85
CA ASP A 128 1.07 23.07 -14.02
C ASP A 128 1.72 21.67 -14.09
N ILE A 129 1.31 20.90 -15.10
CA ILE A 129 1.83 19.54 -15.33
C ILE A 129 3.30 19.52 -15.71
N LYS A 130 3.83 20.59 -16.36
CA LYS A 130 5.25 20.69 -16.69
C LYS A 130 6.08 20.81 -15.42
N LEU A 131 5.71 21.72 -14.52
CA LEU A 131 6.39 21.92 -13.24
C LEU A 131 6.31 20.65 -12.36
N LEU A 132 5.16 19.95 -12.33
CA LEU A 132 5.06 18.68 -11.63
C LEU A 132 6.01 17.61 -12.19
N LYS A 133 6.16 17.53 -13.52
CA LYS A 133 7.11 16.60 -14.15
C LYS A 133 8.57 16.97 -13.88
N GLU A 134 8.90 18.25 -13.87
CA GLU A 134 10.25 18.75 -13.56
C GLU A 134 10.62 18.47 -12.10
N GLY A 135 9.72 18.79 -11.15
CA GLY A 135 9.91 18.46 -9.74
C GLY A 135 10.07 16.96 -9.52
N ALA A 136 9.24 16.14 -10.19
CA ALA A 136 9.34 14.68 -10.11
C ALA A 136 10.70 14.14 -10.60
N LYS A 137 11.29 14.73 -11.67
CA LYS A 137 12.61 14.34 -12.16
C LYS A 137 13.71 14.57 -11.13
N LYS A 138 13.66 15.69 -10.38
CA LYS A 138 14.66 16.02 -9.35
C LYS A 138 14.66 15.02 -8.17
N LEU A 139 13.55 14.33 -7.92
CA LEU A 139 13.41 13.34 -6.85
C LEU A 139 13.82 11.92 -7.26
N VAL A 140 14.06 11.68 -8.55
CA VAL A 140 14.53 10.37 -9.04
C VAL A 140 16.02 10.23 -8.76
N GLY A 141 16.44 9.06 -8.29
CA GLY A 141 17.82 8.81 -7.92
C GLY A 141 17.98 8.45 -6.46
N THR A 142 19.22 8.49 -5.99
CA THR A 142 19.57 8.24 -4.58
C THR A 142 19.79 9.58 -3.89
N HIS A 143 18.91 9.90 -2.93
CA HIS A 143 18.96 11.18 -2.21
C HIS A 143 18.73 10.96 -0.72
N ASP A 144 19.11 11.93 0.08
CA ASP A 144 18.65 12.07 1.45
C ASP A 144 17.22 12.64 1.45
N PHE A 145 16.28 11.85 1.95
CA PHE A 145 14.87 12.22 2.06
C PHE A 145 14.45 12.58 3.48
N SER A 146 15.37 13.11 4.30
CA SER A 146 15.08 13.54 5.68
C SER A 146 13.91 14.50 5.76
N THR A 147 13.82 15.48 4.84
CA THR A 147 12.73 16.46 4.76
C THR A 147 11.35 15.82 4.49
N PHE A 148 11.32 14.70 3.78
CA PHE A 148 10.10 13.97 3.46
C PHE A 148 9.79 12.82 4.42
N ARG A 149 10.51 12.76 5.54
CA ARG A 149 10.41 11.68 6.54
C ARG A 149 9.51 12.11 7.69
N ALA A 150 8.57 11.24 8.08
CA ALA A 150 7.81 11.47 9.30
C ALA A 150 8.72 11.43 10.55
N SER A 151 8.47 12.27 11.55
CA SER A 151 9.24 12.35 12.80
C SER A 151 9.35 11.00 13.53
N ASN A 152 8.31 10.19 13.48
CA ASN A 152 8.25 8.87 14.10
C ASN A 152 8.63 7.71 13.12
N CYS A 153 9.51 7.97 12.17
CA CYS A 153 10.04 6.96 11.26
C CYS A 153 11.30 6.32 11.81
N TYR A 154 11.24 5.03 12.12
CA TYR A 154 12.35 4.24 12.68
C TYR A 154 13.31 3.66 11.60
N ALA A 155 13.35 4.23 10.39
CA ALA A 155 14.32 3.80 9.39
C ALA A 155 15.73 4.24 9.80
N LYS A 156 16.71 3.32 9.75
CA LYS A 156 18.10 3.58 10.13
C LYS A 156 18.75 4.67 9.28
N SER A 157 18.41 4.75 7.98
CA SER A 157 18.95 5.76 7.07
C SER A 157 17.83 6.46 6.30
N PRO A 158 17.87 7.80 6.19
CA PRO A 158 16.95 8.57 5.37
C PRO A 158 17.29 8.47 3.87
N VAL A 159 18.49 8.03 3.53
CA VAL A 159 18.92 7.86 2.14
C VAL A 159 18.13 6.72 1.50
N LYS A 160 17.44 7.03 0.39
CA LYS A 160 16.64 6.08 -0.40
C LYS A 160 16.89 6.31 -1.89
N LYS A 161 16.74 5.22 -2.67
CA LYS A 161 16.77 5.29 -4.12
C LYS A 161 15.36 5.22 -4.66
N ILE A 162 14.92 6.26 -5.34
CA ILE A 162 13.68 6.26 -6.12
C ILE A 162 14.02 5.88 -7.55
N ASN A 163 13.49 4.73 -7.99
CA ASN A 163 13.81 4.20 -9.32
C ASN A 163 13.10 4.99 -10.43
N LYS A 164 11.86 5.43 -10.16
CA LYS A 164 11.03 6.11 -11.16
C LYS A 164 9.92 6.90 -10.50
N ILE A 165 9.66 8.10 -11.02
CA ILE A 165 8.43 8.85 -10.79
C ILE A 165 7.80 9.15 -12.15
N LYS A 166 6.51 8.87 -12.30
CA LYS A 166 5.79 9.11 -13.56
C LYS A 166 4.55 9.95 -13.30
N VAL A 167 4.50 11.14 -13.88
CA VAL A 167 3.32 12.03 -13.83
C VAL A 167 2.55 11.87 -15.14
N LYS A 168 1.28 11.45 -15.01
CA LYS A 168 0.35 11.30 -16.13
C LYS A 168 -0.85 12.21 -15.92
N ASN A 169 -1.22 12.93 -16.97
CA ASN A 169 -2.52 13.58 -17.06
C ASN A 169 -3.50 12.59 -17.70
N LEU A 170 -4.55 12.20 -16.96
CA LEU A 170 -5.57 11.25 -17.37
C LEU A 170 -6.90 11.97 -17.55
N ASP A 171 -6.89 13.07 -18.31
CA ASP A 171 -8.04 13.91 -18.62
C ASP A 171 -8.72 14.52 -17.39
N LYS A 172 -9.39 13.70 -16.58
CA LYS A 172 -10.13 14.13 -15.37
C LYS A 172 -9.32 14.04 -14.08
N LYS A 173 -8.12 13.46 -14.12
CA LYS A 173 -7.25 13.31 -12.94
C LYS A 173 -5.77 13.24 -13.29
N ILE A 174 -4.93 13.71 -12.39
CA ILE A 174 -3.48 13.57 -12.47
C ILE A 174 -3.10 12.33 -11.64
N GLN A 175 -2.30 11.45 -12.22
CA GLN A 175 -1.70 10.31 -11.53
C GLN A 175 -0.21 10.55 -11.37
N ILE A 176 0.29 10.44 -10.14
CA ILE A 176 1.72 10.42 -9.83
C ILE A 176 2.07 9.01 -9.34
N GLU A 177 2.91 8.30 -10.09
CA GLU A 177 3.34 6.94 -9.77
C GLU A 177 4.79 6.96 -9.30
N PHE A 178 5.05 6.42 -8.12
CA PHE A 178 6.37 6.28 -7.52
C PHE A 178 6.78 4.81 -7.49
N ARG A 179 8.03 4.53 -7.86
CA ARG A 179 8.61 3.19 -7.83
C ARG A 179 9.94 3.19 -7.09
N SER A 180 10.05 2.32 -6.09
CA SER A 180 11.27 2.11 -5.30
C SER A 180 11.24 0.76 -4.59
N LYS A 181 12.40 0.23 -4.23
CA LYS A 181 12.50 -0.94 -3.36
C LYS A 181 11.98 -0.66 -1.95
N SER A 182 12.12 0.59 -1.46
CA SER A 182 11.66 0.98 -0.12
C SER A 182 11.38 2.48 -0.06
N PHE A 183 10.44 2.86 0.81
CA PHE A 183 10.11 4.24 1.12
C PHE A 183 10.19 4.45 2.63
N LEU A 184 10.47 5.68 3.06
CA LEU A 184 10.33 6.12 4.44
C LEU A 184 8.84 6.26 4.80
N ARG A 185 8.54 6.31 6.08
CA ARG A 185 7.18 6.57 6.54
C ARG A 185 6.72 7.94 6.05
N ASN A 186 5.54 8.02 5.47
CA ASN A 186 4.91 9.19 4.85
C ASN A 186 5.67 9.80 3.64
N GLN A 187 6.81 9.27 3.23
CA GLN A 187 7.66 9.87 2.18
C GLN A 187 6.88 10.21 0.90
N VAL A 188 6.12 9.27 0.35
CA VAL A 188 5.35 9.52 -0.90
C VAL A 188 4.33 10.63 -0.70
N ARG A 189 3.62 10.63 0.42
CA ARG A 189 2.64 11.65 0.79
C ARG A 189 3.27 13.02 0.89
N SER A 190 4.41 13.14 1.57
CA SER A 190 5.13 14.41 1.73
C SER A 190 5.73 14.92 0.42
N MET A 191 6.16 14.02 -0.49
CA MET A 191 6.67 14.42 -1.80
C MET A 191 5.58 14.91 -2.75
N VAL A 192 4.33 14.55 -2.52
CA VAL A 192 3.19 15.01 -3.36
C VAL A 192 2.63 16.33 -2.85
N GLY A 193 2.63 16.57 -1.54
CA GLY A 193 2.17 17.82 -0.91
C GLY A 193 3.24 18.87 -0.89
#